data_00a9ed498c01e0ce89927c8fc49700c6
#
_entry.id   00a9ed498c01e0ce89927c8fc49700c6
#
_cell.length_a   1.000
_cell.length_b   1.000
_cell.length_c   1.000
_cell.angle_alpha   90.00
_cell.angle_beta   90.00
_cell.angle_gamma   90.00
#
_symmetry.space_group_name_H-M   'P 1'
#
loop_
_entity.id
_entity.type
_entity.pdbx_description
1 polymer ?
#
loop_
_entity_poly.entity_id
_entity_poly.type
_entity_poly.pdbx_seq_one_letter_code
_entity_poly.pdbx_strand_id
1 'polypeptide(L)'
;NGEEALEKVEALEPDLILTDIRMPFMDGLSLAERVRQKYPSIKIVTFSGYDDFEYAKQAIKLNVTEYILKPVNVEELTAILKRIKSNLDDEIEQKRNVSLLRENYIRSLPILRDQFLNELVGSTVPGNVLKEKLAEYDIPLAGAKKWVAAAIDIEPEEIREGNMLPLHKERDLIPISVMQVVEEKLGNYCRSSVFTSSRTSWSELALIAAIDEDNSQTGL
;
A
#
# COMPACT_ATOMS: atom_id res chain seq x y z
N ASN A 1 2.44 -30.46 25.52
CA ASN A 1 1.56 -29.66 26.34
C ASN A 1 1.34 -28.27 25.71
N GLY A 2 0.41 -27.45 26.26
CA GLY A 2 0.08 -26.15 25.69
C GLY A 2 1.21 -25.12 25.78
N GLU A 3 2.08 -25.19 26.76
CA GLU A 3 3.22 -24.28 26.90
C GLU A 3 4.27 -24.54 25.82
N GLU A 4 4.64 -25.80 25.62
CA GLU A 4 5.53 -26.19 24.50
C GLU A 4 4.93 -25.86 23.13
N ALA A 5 3.62 -26.00 23.00
CA ALA A 5 2.92 -25.62 21.77
C ALA A 5 3.01 -24.12 21.52
N LEU A 6 2.86 -23.29 22.56
CA LEU A 6 2.98 -21.84 22.45
C LEU A 6 4.38 -21.41 22.03
N GLU A 7 5.45 -22.00 22.62
CA GLU A 7 6.83 -21.77 22.21
C GLU A 7 7.06 -22.10 20.72
N LYS A 8 6.49 -23.23 20.27
CA LYS A 8 6.57 -23.63 18.86
C LYS A 8 5.80 -22.70 17.94
N VAL A 9 4.64 -22.22 18.37
CA VAL A 9 3.85 -21.21 17.62
C VAL A 9 4.66 -19.93 17.45
N GLU A 10 5.34 -19.47 18.50
CA GLU A 10 6.18 -18.27 18.44
C GLU A 10 7.39 -18.43 17.52
N ALA A 11 7.96 -19.65 17.46
CA ALA A 11 9.13 -19.94 16.64
C ALA A 11 8.81 -20.23 15.16
N LEU A 12 7.65 -20.85 14.87
CA LEU A 12 7.33 -21.37 13.55
C LEU A 12 6.22 -20.59 12.83
N GLU A 13 5.43 -19.79 13.54
CA GLU A 13 4.27 -19.05 13.03
C GLU A 13 3.40 -19.91 12.09
N PRO A 14 2.86 -21.07 12.55
CA PRO A 14 2.13 -21.99 11.69
C PRO A 14 0.79 -21.39 11.24
N ASP A 15 0.32 -21.78 10.06
CA ASP A 15 -1.00 -21.38 9.57
C ASP A 15 -2.16 -22.03 10.31
N LEU A 16 -1.93 -23.24 10.87
CA LEU A 16 -2.94 -24.05 11.52
C LEU A 16 -2.38 -24.75 12.76
N ILE A 17 -3.15 -24.73 13.82
CA ILE A 17 -2.90 -25.49 15.05
C ILE A 17 -4.02 -26.51 15.25
N LEU A 18 -3.61 -27.77 15.49
CA LEU A 18 -4.50 -28.82 15.96
C LEU A 18 -4.15 -29.11 17.42
N THR A 19 -5.12 -28.98 18.31
CA THR A 19 -4.89 -29.19 19.75
C THR A 19 -6.00 -29.96 20.41
N ASP A 20 -5.66 -30.78 21.40
CA ASP A 20 -6.63 -31.30 22.34
C ASP A 20 -7.02 -30.21 23.34
N ILE A 21 -8.23 -30.21 23.84
CA ILE A 21 -8.63 -29.31 24.91
C ILE A 21 -7.94 -29.73 26.21
N ARG A 22 -8.00 -30.99 26.56
CA ARG A 22 -7.44 -31.50 27.83
C ARG A 22 -5.95 -31.82 27.67
N MET A 23 -5.10 -30.90 28.09
CA MET A 23 -3.65 -31.08 28.13
C MET A 23 -3.09 -30.72 29.51
N PRO A 24 -1.98 -31.36 29.94
CA PRO A 24 -1.32 -30.98 31.18
C PRO A 24 -0.74 -29.55 31.12
N PHE A 25 -0.63 -28.88 32.25
CA PHE A 25 -0.10 -27.53 32.49
C PHE A 25 -0.93 -26.42 31.83
N MET A 26 -1.00 -26.33 30.53
CA MET A 26 -1.84 -25.40 29.78
C MET A 26 -2.78 -26.20 28.88
N ASP A 27 -4.08 -25.99 29.03
CA ASP A 27 -5.10 -26.62 28.19
C ASP A 27 -5.20 -25.96 26.79
N GLY A 28 -5.91 -26.64 25.86
CA GLY A 28 -6.01 -26.17 24.48
C GLY A 28 -6.81 -24.89 24.32
N LEU A 29 -7.73 -24.56 25.22
CA LEU A 29 -8.49 -23.30 25.17
C LEU A 29 -7.65 -22.13 25.65
N SER A 30 -6.87 -22.32 26.72
CA SER A 30 -5.88 -21.34 27.19
C SER A 30 -4.80 -21.07 26.14
N LEU A 31 -4.37 -22.13 25.43
CA LEU A 31 -3.47 -21.98 24.27
C LEU A 31 -4.15 -21.17 23.17
N ALA A 32 -5.39 -21.51 22.81
CA ALA A 32 -6.14 -20.81 21.75
C ALA A 32 -6.33 -19.32 22.09
N GLU A 33 -6.63 -18.99 23.35
CA GLU A 33 -6.76 -17.59 23.80
C GLU A 33 -5.46 -16.81 23.60
N ARG A 34 -4.31 -17.34 24.06
CA ARG A 34 -3.01 -16.67 23.92
C ARG A 34 -2.59 -16.52 22.47
N VAL A 35 -2.79 -17.57 21.66
CA VAL A 35 -2.49 -17.54 20.22
C VAL A 35 -3.37 -16.51 19.53
N ARG A 36 -4.69 -16.46 19.83
CA ARG A 36 -5.61 -15.51 19.21
C ARG A 36 -5.25 -14.06 19.49
N GLN A 37 -4.77 -13.75 20.71
CA GLN A 37 -4.35 -12.40 21.09
C GLN A 37 -3.12 -11.91 20.29
N LYS A 38 -2.16 -12.80 20.06
CA LYS A 38 -0.88 -12.43 19.44
C LYS A 38 -0.84 -12.72 17.93
N TYR A 39 -1.53 -13.78 17.49
CA TYR A 39 -1.50 -14.30 16.11
C TYR A 39 -2.94 -14.55 15.59
N PRO A 40 -3.72 -13.51 15.31
CA PRO A 40 -5.15 -13.66 14.98
C PRO A 40 -5.42 -14.38 13.66
N SER A 41 -4.41 -14.47 12.77
CA SER A 41 -4.52 -15.15 11.48
C SER A 41 -4.43 -16.67 11.57
N ILE A 42 -3.80 -17.22 12.63
CA ILE A 42 -3.63 -18.65 12.80
C ILE A 42 -4.99 -19.32 12.99
N LYS A 43 -5.27 -20.34 12.20
CA LYS A 43 -6.48 -21.17 12.37
C LYS A 43 -6.27 -22.16 13.50
N ILE A 44 -7.30 -22.36 14.32
CA ILE A 44 -7.22 -23.25 15.49
C ILE A 44 -8.34 -24.27 15.40
N VAL A 45 -7.97 -25.54 15.44
CA VAL A 45 -8.89 -26.69 15.52
C VAL A 45 -8.68 -27.39 16.85
N THR A 46 -9.77 -27.56 17.59
CA THR A 46 -9.74 -28.22 18.91
C THR A 46 -10.45 -29.56 18.87
N PHE A 47 -9.86 -30.53 19.55
CA PHE A 47 -10.48 -31.82 19.79
C PHE A 47 -11.01 -31.92 21.21
N SER A 48 -12.22 -32.48 21.40
CA SER A 48 -12.85 -32.66 22.73
C SER A 48 -13.45 -34.03 22.90
N GLY A 49 -13.56 -34.49 24.14
CA GLY A 49 -14.34 -35.69 24.48
C GLY A 49 -15.83 -35.41 24.61
N TYR A 50 -16.62 -36.43 24.77
CA TYR A 50 -18.08 -36.46 24.55
C TYR A 50 -18.95 -35.59 25.48
N ASP A 51 -18.45 -35.01 26.59
CA ASP A 51 -19.29 -34.39 27.62
C ASP A 51 -18.98 -32.91 27.91
N ASP A 52 -18.39 -32.15 26.96
CA ASP A 52 -17.85 -30.83 27.28
C ASP A 52 -18.59 -29.67 26.57
N PHE A 53 -19.91 -29.55 26.78
CA PHE A 53 -20.71 -28.44 26.25
C PHE A 53 -20.15 -27.07 26.65
N GLU A 54 -19.62 -26.93 27.87
CA GLU A 54 -19.00 -25.68 28.34
C GLU A 54 -17.74 -25.36 27.57
N TYR A 55 -16.93 -26.35 27.15
CA TYR A 55 -15.77 -26.14 26.30
C TYR A 55 -16.14 -25.72 24.89
N ALA A 56 -17.22 -26.29 24.33
CA ALA A 56 -17.71 -25.84 23.03
C ALA A 56 -18.14 -24.37 23.05
N LYS A 57 -18.82 -23.95 24.11
CA LYS A 57 -19.23 -22.57 24.31
C LYS A 57 -18.02 -21.60 24.45
N GLN A 58 -16.97 -22.04 25.16
CA GLN A 58 -15.73 -21.28 25.27
C GLN A 58 -14.97 -21.21 23.94
N ALA A 59 -14.87 -22.31 23.20
CA ALA A 59 -14.25 -22.37 21.89
C ALA A 59 -14.90 -21.38 20.89
N ILE A 60 -16.24 -21.29 20.91
CA ILE A 60 -16.98 -20.31 20.10
C ILE A 60 -16.62 -18.87 20.50
N LYS A 61 -16.55 -18.56 21.80
CA LYS A 61 -16.18 -17.24 22.28
C LYS A 61 -14.76 -16.84 21.89
N LEU A 62 -13.85 -17.80 21.84
CA LEU A 62 -12.46 -17.64 21.42
C LEU A 62 -12.30 -17.64 19.89
N ASN A 63 -13.40 -17.75 19.15
CA ASN A 63 -13.39 -17.81 17.69
C ASN A 63 -12.45 -18.90 17.15
N VAL A 64 -12.51 -20.10 17.78
CA VAL A 64 -11.82 -21.29 17.29
C VAL A 64 -12.42 -21.68 15.93
N THR A 65 -11.56 -22.03 14.98
CA THR A 65 -11.97 -22.29 13.60
C THR A 65 -12.87 -23.50 13.48
N GLU A 66 -12.54 -24.58 14.21
CA GLU A 66 -13.32 -25.81 14.24
C GLU A 66 -13.19 -26.49 15.61
N TYR A 67 -14.29 -27.13 16.01
CA TYR A 67 -14.40 -27.94 17.21
C TYR A 67 -14.84 -29.34 16.84
N ILE A 68 -14.00 -30.34 17.11
CA ILE A 68 -14.20 -31.71 16.66
C ILE A 68 -14.39 -32.63 17.87
N LEU A 69 -15.46 -33.43 17.85
CA LEU A 69 -15.70 -34.41 18.89
C LEU A 69 -14.92 -35.70 18.64
N LYS A 70 -14.35 -36.26 19.69
CA LYS A 70 -13.75 -37.60 19.67
C LYS A 70 -14.83 -38.68 19.82
N PRO A 71 -14.74 -39.83 19.11
CA PRO A 71 -13.64 -40.28 18.26
C PRO A 71 -13.60 -39.55 16.90
N VAL A 72 -12.42 -39.16 16.49
CA VAL A 72 -12.24 -38.42 15.23
C VAL A 72 -12.26 -39.36 14.04
N ASN A 73 -13.15 -39.11 13.09
CA ASN A 73 -13.15 -39.80 11.81
C ASN A 73 -12.13 -39.19 10.85
N VAL A 74 -11.32 -40.03 10.21
CA VAL A 74 -10.27 -39.60 9.27
C VAL A 74 -10.87 -38.85 8.07
N GLU A 75 -12.04 -39.29 7.59
CA GLU A 75 -12.73 -38.66 6.45
C GLU A 75 -13.22 -37.26 6.83
N GLU A 76 -13.81 -37.10 8.00
CA GLU A 76 -14.29 -35.84 8.56
C GLU A 76 -13.13 -34.87 8.78
N LEU A 77 -12.04 -35.31 9.44
CA LEU A 77 -10.86 -34.50 9.64
C LEU A 77 -10.25 -34.04 8.32
N THR A 78 -10.16 -34.94 7.35
CA THR A 78 -9.63 -34.62 6.02
C THR A 78 -10.49 -33.58 5.32
N ALA A 79 -11.83 -33.67 5.42
CA ALA A 79 -12.73 -32.68 4.82
C ALA A 79 -12.58 -31.31 5.48
N ILE A 80 -12.46 -31.26 6.81
CA ILE A 80 -12.21 -30.02 7.57
C ILE A 80 -10.88 -29.38 7.17
N LEU A 81 -9.81 -30.18 7.13
CA LEU A 81 -8.48 -29.66 6.76
C LEU A 81 -8.43 -29.13 5.32
N LYS A 82 -9.10 -29.82 4.38
CA LYS A 82 -9.23 -29.33 2.99
C LYS A 82 -9.98 -28.01 2.94
N ARG A 83 -11.07 -27.86 3.68
CA ARG A 83 -11.82 -26.60 3.75
C ARG A 83 -11.00 -25.48 4.35
N ILE A 84 -10.29 -25.73 5.47
CA ILE A 84 -9.41 -24.73 6.09
C ILE A 84 -8.30 -24.33 5.13
N LYS A 85 -7.68 -25.30 4.44
CA LYS A 85 -6.66 -25.03 3.43
C LYS A 85 -7.20 -24.13 2.32
N SER A 86 -8.37 -24.46 1.74
CA SER A 86 -8.99 -23.62 0.70
C SER A 86 -9.22 -22.19 1.18
N ASN A 87 -9.76 -22.01 2.38
CA ASN A 87 -9.99 -20.68 2.95
C ASN A 87 -8.69 -19.90 3.15
N LEU A 88 -7.61 -20.56 3.59
CA LEU A 88 -6.28 -19.96 3.73
C LEU A 88 -5.71 -19.55 2.35
N ASP A 89 -5.81 -20.43 1.37
CA ASP A 89 -5.36 -20.16 0.00
C ASP A 89 -6.11 -18.94 -0.57
N ASP A 90 -7.44 -18.86 -0.37
CA ASP A 90 -8.26 -17.71 -0.79
C ASP A 90 -7.88 -16.40 -0.06
N GLU A 91 -7.64 -16.46 1.26
CA GLU A 91 -7.20 -15.31 2.05
C GLU A 91 -5.82 -14.79 1.57
N ILE A 92 -4.90 -15.70 1.26
CA ILE A 92 -3.56 -15.36 0.74
C ILE A 92 -3.68 -14.72 -0.65
N GLU A 93 -4.51 -15.29 -1.52
CA GLU A 93 -4.72 -14.77 -2.87
C GLU A 93 -5.37 -13.37 -2.82
N GLN A 94 -6.36 -13.17 -1.97
CA GLN A 94 -6.98 -11.85 -1.78
C GLN A 94 -5.96 -10.80 -1.31
N LYS A 95 -5.14 -11.13 -0.31
CA LYS A 95 -4.08 -10.23 0.18
C LYS A 95 -3.07 -9.90 -0.93
N ARG A 96 -2.68 -10.90 -1.70
CA ARG A 96 -1.76 -10.73 -2.84
C ARG A 96 -2.35 -9.83 -3.91
N ASN A 97 -3.64 -10.03 -4.25
CA ASN A 97 -4.34 -9.22 -5.25
C ASN A 97 -4.45 -7.76 -4.81
N VAL A 98 -4.80 -7.50 -3.55
CA VAL A 98 -4.83 -6.13 -2.99
C VAL A 98 -3.45 -5.49 -3.03
N SER A 99 -2.39 -6.22 -2.67
CA SER A 99 -1.01 -5.71 -2.72
C SER A 99 -0.58 -5.38 -4.15
N LEU A 100 -0.91 -6.23 -5.12
CA LEU A 100 -0.61 -6.02 -6.53
C LEU A 100 -1.37 -4.81 -7.10
N LEU A 101 -2.66 -4.68 -6.76
CA LEU A 101 -3.46 -3.52 -7.16
C LEU A 101 -2.88 -2.23 -6.59
N ARG A 102 -2.46 -2.24 -5.32
CA ARG A 102 -1.83 -1.09 -4.68
C ARG A 102 -0.50 -0.73 -5.35
N GLU A 103 0.33 -1.72 -5.66
CA GLU A 103 1.60 -1.49 -6.36
C GLU A 103 1.37 -0.90 -7.74
N ASN A 104 0.43 -1.45 -8.51
CA ASN A 104 0.07 -0.94 -9.83
C ASN A 104 -0.48 0.49 -9.75
N TYR A 105 -1.32 0.78 -8.75
CA TYR A 105 -1.83 2.12 -8.51
C TYR A 105 -0.69 3.11 -8.23
N ILE A 106 0.22 2.78 -7.30
CA ILE A 106 1.37 3.63 -6.97
C ILE A 106 2.26 3.89 -8.20
N ARG A 107 2.49 2.86 -9.03
CA ARG A 107 3.25 3.02 -10.28
C ARG A 107 2.55 3.91 -11.29
N SER A 108 1.22 3.92 -11.30
CA SER A 108 0.42 4.73 -12.23
C SER A 108 0.23 6.17 -11.74
N LEU A 109 0.41 6.45 -10.44
CA LEU A 109 0.20 7.78 -9.86
C LEU A 109 0.96 8.89 -10.57
N PRO A 110 2.25 8.79 -10.94
CA PRO A 110 2.96 9.85 -11.65
C PRO A 110 2.28 10.19 -12.99
N ILE A 111 1.86 9.18 -13.74
CA ILE A 111 1.19 9.35 -15.04
C ILE A 111 -0.16 10.04 -14.85
N LEU A 112 -0.96 9.60 -13.88
CA LEU A 112 -2.27 10.19 -13.57
C LEU A 112 -2.12 11.63 -13.09
N ARG A 113 -1.10 11.91 -12.29
CA ARG A 113 -0.72 13.25 -11.83
C ARG A 113 -0.40 14.17 -13.01
N ASP A 114 0.48 13.73 -13.91
CA ASP A 114 0.86 14.51 -15.09
C ASP A 114 -0.33 14.76 -16.02
N GLN A 115 -1.17 13.77 -16.25
CA GLN A 115 -2.40 13.93 -17.03
C GLN A 115 -3.33 14.97 -16.40
N PHE A 116 -3.55 14.89 -15.11
CA PHE A 116 -4.41 15.85 -14.40
C PHE A 116 -3.83 17.27 -14.40
N LEU A 117 -2.53 17.43 -14.19
CA LEU A 117 -1.85 18.72 -14.25
C LEU A 117 -1.93 19.34 -15.66
N ASN A 118 -1.79 18.54 -16.70
CA ASN A 118 -2.00 18.96 -18.09
C ASN A 118 -3.44 19.40 -18.35
N GLU A 119 -4.42 18.70 -17.76
CA GLU A 119 -5.84 19.10 -17.83
C GLU A 119 -6.07 20.45 -17.15
N LEU A 120 -5.47 20.69 -15.98
CA LEU A 120 -5.56 21.96 -15.25
C LEU A 120 -5.06 23.15 -16.05
N VAL A 121 -3.97 22.98 -16.80
CA VAL A 121 -3.43 24.05 -17.66
C VAL A 121 -4.30 24.25 -18.90
N GLY A 122 -4.98 23.24 -19.35
CA GLY A 122 -5.70 23.20 -20.64
C GLY A 122 -7.19 23.44 -20.62
N SER A 123 -7.83 23.28 -19.47
CA SER A 123 -9.29 23.31 -19.39
C SER A 123 -9.75 23.85 -18.04
N THR A 124 -11.06 24.10 -17.92
CA THR A 124 -11.66 24.50 -16.66
C THR A 124 -12.12 23.25 -15.90
N VAL A 125 -11.51 23.00 -14.75
CA VAL A 125 -11.89 21.89 -13.87
C VAL A 125 -12.84 22.39 -12.76
N PRO A 126 -13.99 21.72 -12.52
CA PRO A 126 -14.89 22.08 -11.44
C PRO A 126 -14.21 22.04 -10.07
N GLY A 127 -14.49 23.03 -9.19
CA GLY A 127 -13.76 23.19 -7.94
C GLY A 127 -13.87 22.02 -6.93
N ASN A 128 -14.95 21.25 -6.99
CA ASN A 128 -15.10 20.03 -6.19
C ASN A 128 -14.16 18.90 -6.68
N VAL A 129 -14.12 18.66 -8.00
CA VAL A 129 -13.24 17.69 -8.64
C VAL A 129 -11.77 18.08 -8.43
N LEU A 130 -11.47 19.36 -8.54
CA LEU A 130 -10.14 19.89 -8.31
C LEU A 130 -9.62 19.56 -6.92
N LYS A 131 -10.39 19.84 -5.86
CA LYS A 131 -9.98 19.56 -4.48
C LYS A 131 -9.76 18.06 -4.24
N GLU A 132 -10.65 17.23 -4.75
CA GLU A 132 -10.58 15.78 -4.64
C GLU A 132 -9.32 15.23 -5.32
N LYS A 133 -9.06 15.62 -6.57
CA LYS A 133 -7.93 15.16 -7.36
C LYS A 133 -6.57 15.66 -6.84
N LEU A 134 -6.50 16.90 -6.35
CA LEU A 134 -5.28 17.40 -5.71
C LEU A 134 -4.91 16.58 -4.47
N ALA A 135 -5.91 16.16 -3.69
CA ALA A 135 -5.68 15.32 -2.51
C ALA A 135 -5.37 13.86 -2.90
N GLU A 136 -6.11 13.29 -3.86
CA GLU A 136 -5.93 11.92 -4.34
C GLU A 136 -4.52 11.68 -4.90
N TYR A 137 -4.02 12.64 -5.68
CA TYR A 137 -2.70 12.53 -6.33
C TYR A 137 -1.56 13.15 -5.53
N ASP A 138 -1.82 13.55 -4.29
CA ASP A 138 -0.83 14.20 -3.40
C ASP A 138 -0.11 15.38 -4.09
N ILE A 139 -0.90 16.24 -4.75
CA ILE A 139 -0.37 17.43 -5.43
C ILE A 139 -0.33 18.60 -4.45
N PRO A 140 0.82 19.24 -4.21
CA PRO A 140 1.01 20.25 -3.15
C PRO A 140 0.37 21.60 -3.45
N LEU A 141 -0.60 21.66 -4.36
CA LEU A 141 -1.31 22.89 -4.75
C LEU A 141 -2.61 23.11 -3.99
N ALA A 142 -3.02 22.16 -3.13
CA ALA A 142 -4.27 22.25 -2.39
C ALA A 142 -4.28 23.47 -1.44
N GLY A 143 -5.44 24.17 -1.36
CA GLY A 143 -5.66 25.29 -0.45
C GLY A 143 -5.08 26.64 -0.90
N ALA A 144 -4.37 26.73 -2.00
CA ALA A 144 -3.92 28.00 -2.56
C ALA A 144 -5.08 28.78 -3.20
N LYS A 145 -5.08 30.08 -3.04
CA LYS A 145 -6.11 30.96 -3.61
C LYS A 145 -5.82 31.31 -5.09
N LYS A 146 -4.56 31.33 -5.45
CA LYS A 146 -4.10 31.67 -6.82
C LYS A 146 -2.97 30.73 -7.22
N TRP A 147 -2.90 30.45 -8.51
CA TRP A 147 -1.82 29.69 -9.12
C TRP A 147 -1.25 30.45 -10.31
N VAL A 148 0.04 30.22 -10.56
CA VAL A 148 0.72 30.66 -11.77
C VAL A 148 1.19 29.41 -12.50
N ALA A 149 0.95 29.39 -13.82
CA ALA A 149 1.49 28.36 -14.68
C ALA A 149 2.61 28.98 -15.53
N ALA A 150 3.70 28.22 -15.73
CA ALA A 150 4.80 28.59 -16.60
C ALA A 150 5.19 27.39 -17.48
N ALA A 151 5.69 27.66 -18.66
CA ALA A 151 6.30 26.66 -19.54
C ALA A 151 7.82 26.78 -19.42
N ILE A 152 8.50 25.64 -19.44
CA ILE A 152 9.96 25.54 -19.41
C ILE A 152 10.35 24.80 -20.70
N ASP A 153 10.96 25.53 -21.61
CA ASP A 153 11.50 24.96 -22.85
C ASP A 153 12.96 24.55 -22.62
N ILE A 154 13.28 23.31 -22.96
CA ILE A 154 14.64 22.78 -22.85
C ILE A 154 15.26 22.79 -24.25
N GLU A 155 16.01 23.82 -24.54
CA GLU A 155 16.81 23.85 -25.77
C GLU A 155 18.07 22.99 -25.59
N PRO A 156 18.22 21.90 -26.35
CA PRO A 156 19.48 21.19 -26.36
C PRO A 156 20.52 22.12 -27.03
N GLU A 157 21.40 22.74 -26.22
CA GLU A 157 22.55 23.40 -26.79
C GLU A 157 23.26 22.44 -27.76
N GLU A 158 23.53 22.90 -28.98
CA GLU A 158 24.49 22.23 -29.86
C GLU A 158 25.82 22.21 -29.12
N ILE A 159 26.15 21.07 -28.52
CA ILE A 159 27.42 20.84 -27.83
C ILE A 159 28.48 21.00 -28.89
N ARG A 160 29.13 22.17 -28.87
CA ARG A 160 30.30 22.45 -29.72
C ARG A 160 31.31 21.32 -29.54
N GLU A 161 31.73 20.75 -30.65
CA GLU A 161 32.74 19.70 -30.73
C GLU A 161 33.94 20.02 -29.84
N GLY A 162 34.10 19.30 -28.74
CA GLY A 162 35.27 19.46 -27.88
C GLY A 162 35.27 18.65 -26.60
N ASN A 163 34.14 18.38 -25.99
CA ASN A 163 34.06 17.55 -24.79
C ASN A 163 32.88 16.59 -24.91
N MET A 164 33.09 15.47 -25.62
CA MET A 164 32.14 14.41 -25.75
C MET A 164 32.05 13.62 -24.45
N LEU A 165 31.10 13.97 -23.59
CA LEU A 165 30.39 12.96 -22.79
C LEU A 165 29.34 12.33 -23.70
N PRO A 166 29.11 10.99 -23.63
CA PRO A 166 28.20 10.28 -24.52
C PRO A 166 26.73 10.53 -24.13
N LEU A 167 26.29 11.77 -24.23
CA LEU A 167 24.91 12.22 -23.90
C LEU A 167 23.86 11.77 -24.92
N HIS A 168 24.27 11.20 -26.05
CA HIS A 168 23.30 10.73 -27.05
C HIS A 168 22.43 9.55 -26.61
N LYS A 169 22.83 8.79 -25.58
CA LYS A 169 22.02 7.69 -25.01
C LYS A 169 21.11 8.11 -23.86
N GLU A 170 21.24 9.34 -23.36
CA GLU A 170 20.57 9.80 -22.14
C GLU A 170 19.71 11.06 -22.37
N ARG A 171 19.37 11.38 -23.61
CA ARG A 171 18.49 12.54 -23.92
C ARG A 171 17.16 12.49 -23.19
N ASP A 172 16.64 11.30 -22.99
CA ASP A 172 15.37 11.09 -22.26
C ASP A 172 15.45 11.40 -20.76
N LEU A 173 16.67 11.49 -20.20
CA LEU A 173 16.90 11.82 -18.78
C LEU A 173 17.02 13.34 -18.52
N ILE A 174 17.24 14.14 -19.56
CA ILE A 174 17.40 15.60 -19.41
C ILE A 174 16.14 16.24 -18.82
N PRO A 175 14.92 15.99 -19.33
CA PRO A 175 13.71 16.54 -18.73
C PRO A 175 13.54 16.15 -17.27
N ILE A 176 13.83 14.91 -16.93
CA ILE A 176 13.74 14.40 -15.56
C ILE A 176 14.70 15.12 -14.63
N SER A 177 15.94 15.33 -15.08
CA SER A 177 16.97 16.05 -14.30
C SER A 177 16.58 17.52 -14.12
N VAL A 178 16.05 18.16 -15.15
CA VAL A 178 15.56 19.55 -15.06
C VAL A 178 14.38 19.65 -14.10
N MET A 179 13.41 18.74 -14.19
CA MET A 179 12.28 18.68 -13.26
C MET A 179 12.76 18.62 -11.80
N GLN A 180 13.69 17.71 -11.51
CA GLN A 180 14.21 17.53 -10.16
C GLN A 180 14.92 18.80 -9.64
N VAL A 181 15.74 19.44 -10.45
CA VAL A 181 16.42 20.70 -10.09
C VAL A 181 15.42 21.83 -9.84
N VAL A 182 14.41 21.96 -10.70
CA VAL A 182 13.38 23.00 -10.57
C VAL A 182 12.53 22.76 -9.31
N GLU A 183 12.12 21.53 -9.06
CA GLU A 183 11.36 21.19 -7.85
C GLU A 183 12.17 21.45 -6.57
N GLU A 184 13.43 21.06 -6.53
CA GLU A 184 14.33 21.32 -5.40
C GLU A 184 14.50 22.82 -5.13
N LYS A 185 14.72 23.60 -6.18
CA LYS A 185 14.92 25.06 -6.04
C LYS A 185 13.65 25.78 -5.64
N LEU A 186 12.52 25.47 -6.29
CA LEU A 186 11.25 26.13 -6.00
C LEU A 186 10.62 25.68 -4.69
N GLY A 187 10.86 24.44 -4.26
CA GLY A 187 10.32 23.89 -3.01
C GLY A 187 10.72 24.70 -1.77
N ASN A 188 11.81 25.48 -1.83
CA ASN A 188 12.23 26.38 -0.77
C ASN A 188 11.42 27.70 -0.73
N TYR A 189 10.71 28.05 -1.80
CA TYR A 189 10.04 29.35 -1.95
C TYR A 189 8.52 29.23 -2.07
N CYS A 190 8.03 28.18 -2.73
CA CYS A 190 6.60 28.01 -2.96
C CYS A 190 6.23 26.52 -3.12
N ARG A 191 4.94 26.22 -2.93
CA ARG A 191 4.39 24.91 -3.29
C ARG A 191 4.22 24.88 -4.81
N SER A 192 4.83 23.93 -5.47
CA SER A 192 4.82 23.82 -6.92
C SER A 192 4.76 22.37 -7.39
N SER A 193 4.39 22.18 -8.64
CA SER A 193 4.48 20.91 -9.35
C SER A 193 5.03 21.14 -10.73
N VAL A 194 6.06 20.39 -11.09
CA VAL A 194 6.63 20.35 -12.43
C VAL A 194 6.20 19.05 -13.10
N PHE A 195 5.87 19.10 -14.37
CA PHE A 195 5.38 17.95 -15.11
C PHE A 195 5.67 18.09 -16.60
N THR A 196 5.61 16.98 -17.33
CA THR A 196 5.77 16.98 -18.80
C THR A 196 4.52 17.54 -19.48
N SER A 197 4.71 18.53 -20.37
CA SER A 197 3.62 19.10 -21.14
C SER A 197 3.17 18.12 -22.24
N SER A 198 1.88 17.80 -22.27
CA SER A 198 1.30 16.96 -23.33
C SER A 198 0.96 17.72 -24.61
N ARG A 199 1.11 19.06 -24.60
CA ARG A 199 0.69 19.94 -25.71
C ARG A 199 1.80 20.19 -26.73
N THR A 200 3.01 19.86 -26.37
CA THR A 200 4.22 20.20 -27.12
C THR A 200 5.18 19.01 -27.16
N SER A 201 6.32 19.21 -27.76
CA SER A 201 7.33 18.16 -27.88
C SER A 201 7.88 17.72 -26.51
N TRP A 202 8.50 16.56 -26.45
CA TRP A 202 9.14 15.95 -25.27
C TRP A 202 10.16 16.86 -24.55
N SER A 203 10.51 18.02 -25.13
CA SER A 203 11.45 19.00 -24.56
C SER A 203 10.78 20.06 -23.67
N GLU A 204 9.45 20.10 -23.59
CA GLU A 204 8.76 21.11 -22.80
C GLU A 204 8.23 20.55 -21.47
N LEU A 205 8.59 21.25 -20.40
CA LEU A 205 8.03 21.04 -19.08
C LEU A 205 7.04 22.17 -18.77
N ALA A 206 6.03 21.84 -18.00
CA ALA A 206 5.11 22.79 -17.42
C ALA A 206 5.29 22.84 -15.90
N LEU A 207 5.08 24.01 -15.34
CA LEU A 207 5.13 24.28 -13.91
C LEU A 207 3.82 24.92 -13.47
N ILE A 208 3.26 24.46 -12.37
CA ILE A 208 2.21 25.18 -11.64
C ILE A 208 2.74 25.49 -10.24
N ALA A 209 2.71 26.75 -9.84
CA ALA A 209 3.10 27.21 -8.52
C ALA A 209 1.93 27.86 -7.79
N ALA A 210 1.79 27.57 -6.50
CA ALA A 210 0.82 28.19 -5.63
C ALA A 210 1.34 29.56 -5.13
N ILE A 211 0.48 30.59 -5.17
CA ILE A 211 0.77 31.89 -4.59
C ILE A 211 0.03 31.99 -3.27
N ASP A 212 0.75 31.95 -2.17
CA ASP A 212 0.24 32.24 -0.83
C ASP A 212 0.47 33.74 -0.55
N GLU A 213 -0.57 34.48 -0.16
CA GLU A 213 -0.55 35.95 -0.02
C GLU A 213 0.48 36.52 0.98
N ASP A 214 1.12 35.66 1.79
CA ASP A 214 2.09 36.09 2.82
C ASP A 214 3.53 36.34 2.28
N ASN A 215 3.83 35.98 1.03
CA ASN A 215 5.18 36.15 0.45
C ASN A 215 5.41 37.47 -0.29
N SER A 216 4.53 38.46 -0.12
CA SER A 216 4.69 39.78 -0.77
C SER A 216 5.73 40.72 -0.09
N GLN A 217 6.52 40.20 0.89
CA GLN A 217 7.52 41.03 1.61
C GLN A 217 8.98 40.59 1.42
N THR A 218 9.30 39.61 0.60
CA THR A 218 10.69 39.41 0.20
C THR A 218 10.91 40.10 -1.17
N GLY A 219 11.17 41.38 -1.07
CA GLY A 219 11.57 42.24 -2.19
C GLY A 219 12.82 41.69 -2.88
N LEU A 220 12.83 41.90 -4.19
CA LEU A 220 13.96 41.96 -5.08
C LEU A 220 15.20 42.64 -4.47
#